data_d7d71b56e09e70a27dc995640615f701
#
_entry.id   d7d71b56e09e70a27dc995640615f701
#
_cell.length_a   1.000
_cell.length_b   1.000
_cell.length_c   1.000
_cell.angle_alpha   90.00
_cell.angle_beta   90.00
_cell.angle_gamma   90.00
#
_symmetry.space_group_name_H-M   'P 1'
#
loop_
_entity.id
_entity.type
_entity.pdbx_description
1 polymer ?
#
loop_
_entity_poly.entity_id
_entity_poly.type
_entity_poly.pdbx_seq_one_letter_code
_entity_poly.pdbx_strand_id
1 'polypeptide(L)'
;DKGQGMIQVKGFETAIKEGLLQCNVKFIFEGEEEIGSPSLEDFCREHKELLKADVILVSDTSMVSAETPSLTTGLRGLAYWEIEVTGPNRDLHSGHFGGAVANPINVLCKLMADITDVDGRITIPGFYDDVEDVSSAEREMIAQIPFDEEKYKKAIGVDSLFGEKGYSTLERNSCRPSFD
;
A
#
# COMPACT_ATOMS: atom_id res chain seq x y z
N ASP A 1 -13.09 6.61 8.70
CA ASP A 1 -12.78 5.48 9.62
C ASP A 1 -13.49 5.53 10.96
N LYS A 2 -14.70 6.10 10.99
CA LYS A 2 -15.52 6.15 12.20
C LYS A 2 -15.89 4.75 12.71
N GLY A 3 -16.04 3.78 11.81
CA GLY A 3 -16.29 2.36 12.13
C GLY A 3 -15.14 1.75 12.92
N GLN A 4 -13.94 1.86 12.43
CA GLN A 4 -12.71 1.33 13.06
C GLN A 4 -12.49 1.99 14.43
N GLY A 5 -12.62 3.31 14.53
CA GLY A 5 -12.51 4.02 15.81
C GLY A 5 -13.58 3.56 16.82
N MET A 6 -14.83 3.36 16.38
CA MET A 6 -15.90 2.87 17.24
C MET A 6 -15.68 1.43 17.70
N ILE A 7 -15.14 0.56 16.84
CA ILE A 7 -14.80 -0.83 17.22
C ILE A 7 -13.77 -0.84 18.35
N GLN A 8 -12.74 -0.01 18.28
CA GLN A 8 -11.72 0.09 19.34
C GLN A 8 -12.32 0.56 20.66
N VAL A 9 -13.16 1.61 20.61
CA VAL A 9 -13.83 2.13 21.81
C VAL A 9 -14.75 1.06 22.43
N LYS A 10 -15.52 0.33 21.61
CA LYS A 10 -16.43 -0.73 22.10
C LYS A 10 -15.68 -1.96 22.60
N GLY A 11 -14.58 -2.36 21.95
CA GLY A 11 -13.71 -3.42 22.43
C GLY A 11 -13.13 -3.08 23.80
N PHE A 12 -12.64 -1.88 23.97
CA PHE A 12 -12.10 -1.38 25.23
C PHE A 12 -13.20 -1.31 26.35
N GLU A 13 -14.36 -0.76 26.04
CA GLU A 13 -15.50 -0.75 26.96
C GLU A 13 -15.88 -2.16 27.45
N THR A 14 -15.89 -3.13 26.53
CA THR A 14 -16.18 -4.52 26.84
C THR A 14 -15.08 -5.12 27.73
N ALA A 15 -13.82 -4.90 27.40
CA ALA A 15 -12.69 -5.40 28.19
C ALA A 15 -12.71 -4.87 29.65
N ILE A 16 -13.10 -3.63 29.86
CA ILE A 16 -13.30 -3.06 31.19
C ILE A 16 -14.46 -3.78 31.92
N LYS A 17 -15.62 -3.90 31.27
CA LYS A 17 -16.82 -4.51 31.88
C LYS A 17 -16.60 -5.96 32.31
N GLU A 18 -15.87 -6.71 31.50
CA GLU A 18 -15.55 -8.11 31.75
C GLU A 18 -14.31 -8.32 32.66
N GLY A 19 -13.67 -7.25 33.12
CA GLY A 19 -12.48 -7.31 33.96
C GLY A 19 -11.24 -7.90 33.26
N LEU A 20 -11.19 -7.86 31.93
CA LEU A 20 -10.12 -8.41 31.09
C LEU A 20 -8.97 -7.43 30.89
N LEU A 21 -9.20 -6.14 31.15
CA LEU A 21 -8.18 -5.11 30.96
C LEU A 21 -7.09 -5.18 32.03
N GLN A 22 -5.87 -5.52 31.62
CA GLN A 22 -4.70 -5.68 32.50
C GLN A 22 -3.56 -4.69 32.17
N CYS A 23 -3.83 -3.68 31.35
CA CYS A 23 -2.83 -2.70 30.93
C CYS A 23 -3.42 -1.30 30.92
N ASN A 24 -2.55 -0.29 30.86
CA ASN A 24 -2.97 1.07 30.59
C ASN A 24 -3.22 1.25 29.08
N VAL A 25 -4.24 2.02 28.74
CA VAL A 25 -4.57 2.30 27.35
C VAL A 25 -4.62 3.81 27.12
N LYS A 26 -4.02 4.22 26.01
CA LYS A 26 -4.06 5.60 25.51
C LYS A 26 -4.69 5.58 24.13
N PHE A 27 -5.60 6.49 23.87
CA PHE A 27 -6.20 6.68 22.56
C PHE A 27 -5.68 7.97 21.93
N ILE A 28 -5.26 7.86 20.68
CA ILE A 28 -4.93 9.02 19.86
C ILE A 28 -5.90 8.99 18.68
N PHE A 29 -6.60 10.08 18.47
CA PHE A 29 -7.47 10.27 17.31
C PHE A 29 -6.85 11.36 16.45
N GLU A 30 -6.49 11.01 15.24
CA GLU A 30 -5.95 11.93 14.25
C GLU A 30 -7.03 12.26 13.21
N GLY A 31 -7.07 13.50 12.77
CA GLY A 31 -8.02 13.97 11.76
C GLY A 31 -7.38 14.51 10.47
N GLU A 32 -6.06 14.40 10.33
CA GLU A 32 -5.29 14.99 9.23
C GLU A 32 -4.57 13.95 8.36
N GLU A 33 -4.80 12.64 8.57
CA GLU A 33 -4.07 11.57 7.88
C GLU A 33 -4.17 11.73 6.36
N GLU A 34 -5.36 11.97 5.81
CA GLU A 34 -5.65 12.12 4.38
C GLU A 34 -5.01 13.37 3.72
N ILE A 35 -4.46 14.26 4.50
CA ILE A 35 -3.69 15.42 4.02
C ILE A 35 -2.21 15.36 4.41
N GLY A 36 -1.73 14.19 4.81
CA GLY A 36 -0.32 13.93 5.14
C GLY A 36 0.09 14.27 6.57
N SER A 37 -0.87 14.34 7.51
CA SER A 37 -0.61 14.47 8.96
C SER A 37 0.32 15.64 9.34
N PRO A 38 0.12 16.86 8.86
CA PRO A 38 1.08 17.96 9.04
C PRO A 38 1.37 18.30 10.50
N SER A 39 0.41 18.06 11.41
CA SER A 39 0.56 18.38 12.83
C SER A 39 1.04 17.20 13.69
N LEU A 40 1.03 15.96 13.16
CA LEU A 40 1.26 14.76 13.97
C LEU A 40 2.70 14.65 14.48
N GLU A 41 3.69 15.00 13.66
CA GLU A 41 5.10 14.91 14.04
C GLU A 41 5.41 15.84 15.21
N ASP A 42 4.98 17.10 15.14
CA ASP A 42 5.20 18.09 16.19
C ASP A 42 4.44 17.69 17.47
N PHE A 43 3.19 17.25 17.34
CA PHE A 43 2.43 16.71 18.46
C PHE A 43 3.16 15.55 19.17
N CYS A 44 3.67 14.58 18.41
CA CYS A 44 4.41 13.45 18.96
C CYS A 44 5.70 13.91 19.67
N ARG A 45 6.40 14.90 19.12
CA ARG A 45 7.62 15.45 19.69
C ARG A 45 7.37 16.17 21.00
N GLU A 46 6.32 16.99 21.06
CA GLU A 46 5.93 17.75 22.25
C GLU A 46 5.37 16.87 23.38
N HIS A 47 4.70 15.78 23.03
CA HIS A 47 4.02 14.90 23.98
C HIS A 47 4.69 13.53 24.14
N LYS A 48 5.99 13.43 23.86
CA LYS A 48 6.74 12.18 23.84
C LYS A 48 6.56 11.33 25.12
N GLU A 49 6.62 11.95 26.29
CA GLU A 49 6.47 11.21 27.55
C GLU A 49 5.02 10.75 27.79
N LEU A 50 4.03 11.55 27.37
CA LEU A 50 2.64 11.15 27.44
C LEU A 50 2.33 9.98 26.50
N LEU A 51 2.97 9.95 25.33
CA LEU A 51 2.73 8.95 24.28
C LEU A 51 3.50 7.65 24.49
N LYS A 52 4.45 7.62 25.43
CA LYS A 52 5.26 6.44 25.71
C LYS A 52 4.39 5.21 25.98
N ALA A 53 4.61 4.14 25.22
CA ALA A 53 3.86 2.89 25.28
C ALA A 53 4.78 1.71 24.93
N ASP A 54 4.43 0.49 25.36
CA ASP A 54 5.14 -0.73 25.01
C ASP A 54 4.68 -1.29 23.67
N VAL A 55 3.42 -1.04 23.31
CA VAL A 55 2.79 -1.47 22.05
C VAL A 55 1.94 -0.34 21.48
N ILE A 56 1.98 -0.19 20.17
CA ILE A 56 1.12 0.70 19.41
C ILE A 56 0.23 -0.15 18.51
N LEU A 57 -1.08 0.05 18.59
CA LEU A 57 -2.06 -0.53 17.69
C LEU A 57 -2.60 0.56 16.76
N VAL A 58 -2.33 0.45 15.47
CA VAL A 58 -2.90 1.33 14.44
C VAL A 58 -4.19 0.70 13.93
N SER A 59 -5.29 1.43 14.01
CA SER A 59 -6.63 0.93 13.63
C SER A 59 -7.11 1.59 12.34
N ASP A 60 -6.29 1.53 11.31
CA ASP A 60 -6.56 2.07 9.98
C ASP A 60 -6.33 0.99 8.91
N THR A 61 -6.91 -0.17 9.13
CA THR A 61 -6.84 -1.31 8.22
C THR A 61 -8.22 -1.87 7.95
N SER A 62 -8.33 -2.68 6.91
CA SER A 62 -9.58 -3.35 6.55
C SER A 62 -9.52 -4.85 6.89
N MET A 63 -10.69 -5.48 7.01
CA MET A 63 -10.81 -6.93 7.04
C MET A 63 -10.58 -7.51 5.65
N VAL A 64 -10.18 -8.78 5.57
CA VAL A 64 -10.08 -9.52 4.28
C VAL A 64 -11.45 -9.60 3.60
N SER A 65 -12.50 -9.86 4.37
CA SER A 65 -13.90 -9.82 3.93
C SER A 65 -14.81 -9.52 5.13
N ALA A 66 -16.10 -9.33 4.88
CA ALA A 66 -17.09 -9.13 5.96
C ALA A 66 -17.14 -10.29 6.97
N GLU A 67 -16.80 -11.50 6.53
CA GLU A 67 -16.81 -12.72 7.35
C GLU A 67 -15.41 -13.12 7.85
N THR A 68 -14.35 -12.45 7.38
CA THR A 68 -12.97 -12.83 7.70
C THR A 68 -12.24 -11.64 8.33
N PRO A 69 -12.24 -11.55 9.66
CA PRO A 69 -11.47 -10.53 10.37
C PRO A 69 -9.96 -10.77 10.16
N SER A 70 -9.17 -9.71 10.22
CA SER A 70 -7.73 -9.78 10.04
C SER A 70 -6.99 -8.90 11.04
N LEU A 71 -5.76 -9.28 11.33
CA LEU A 71 -4.80 -8.49 12.05
C LEU A 71 -3.61 -8.25 11.12
N THR A 72 -3.43 -7.01 10.69
CA THR A 72 -2.30 -6.63 9.83
C THR A 72 -1.04 -6.49 10.70
N THR A 73 0.00 -7.26 10.39
CA THR A 73 1.25 -7.30 11.16
C THR A 73 2.41 -6.56 10.46
N GLY A 74 2.19 -6.07 9.25
CA GLY A 74 3.17 -5.32 8.49
C GLY A 74 2.54 -4.59 7.32
N LEU A 75 3.23 -3.59 6.81
CA LEU A 75 2.83 -2.79 5.65
C LEU A 75 3.98 -2.76 4.65
N ARG A 76 3.65 -2.57 3.37
CA ARG A 76 4.64 -2.25 2.34
C ARG A 76 5.13 -0.82 2.53
N GLY A 77 6.39 -0.58 2.21
CA GLY A 77 6.92 0.78 2.11
C GLY A 77 6.33 1.52 0.92
N LEU A 78 6.51 2.83 0.89
CA LEU A 78 6.10 3.71 -0.20
C LEU A 78 7.27 4.61 -0.61
N ALA A 79 7.49 4.72 -1.93
CA ALA A 79 8.35 5.73 -2.53
C ALA A 79 7.56 6.43 -3.63
N TYR A 80 7.40 7.74 -3.50
CA TYR A 80 6.71 8.57 -4.49
C TYR A 80 7.71 9.16 -5.47
N TRP A 81 7.42 9.05 -6.76
CA TRP A 81 8.29 9.53 -7.83
C TRP A 81 7.54 10.39 -8.82
N GLU A 82 8.20 11.41 -9.32
CA GLU A 82 7.75 12.20 -10.46
C GLU A 82 8.75 12.03 -11.61
N ILE A 83 8.24 11.73 -12.80
CA ILE A 83 9.06 11.55 -14.00
C ILE A 83 8.75 12.67 -14.97
N GLU A 84 9.74 13.49 -15.26
CA GLU A 84 9.66 14.56 -16.23
C GLU A 84 10.51 14.23 -17.47
N VAL A 85 9.91 14.31 -18.65
CA VAL A 85 10.60 14.16 -19.93
C VAL A 85 10.58 15.48 -20.67
N THR A 86 11.74 16.15 -20.73
CA THR A 86 11.89 17.44 -21.40
C THR A 86 12.19 17.22 -22.88
N GLY A 87 11.41 17.86 -23.74
CA GLY A 87 11.58 17.89 -25.19
C GLY A 87 12.32 19.10 -25.71
N PRO A 88 12.08 19.52 -26.97
CA PRO A 88 12.64 20.73 -27.56
C PRO A 88 12.26 22.00 -26.78
N ASN A 89 13.04 23.08 -26.96
CA ASN A 89 12.84 24.37 -26.27
C ASN A 89 11.59 25.15 -26.70
N ARG A 90 10.77 24.61 -27.59
CA ARG A 90 9.51 25.19 -28.08
C ARG A 90 8.65 24.12 -28.76
N ASP A 91 7.39 24.42 -28.98
CA ASP A 91 6.49 23.59 -29.77
C ASP A 91 6.94 23.51 -31.24
N LEU A 92 6.96 22.30 -31.77
CA LEU A 92 7.38 22.01 -33.12
C LEU A 92 6.19 21.53 -33.97
N HIS A 93 6.08 22.08 -35.19
CA HIS A 93 5.07 21.67 -36.15
C HIS A 93 5.39 20.25 -36.68
N SER A 94 4.48 19.31 -36.49
CA SER A 94 4.69 17.88 -36.81
C SER A 94 4.98 17.65 -38.31
N GLY A 95 4.41 18.46 -39.20
CA GLY A 95 4.66 18.39 -40.65
C GLY A 95 6.10 18.72 -41.06
N HIS A 96 6.85 19.45 -40.26
CA HIS A 96 8.25 19.82 -40.55
C HIS A 96 9.26 18.98 -39.74
N PHE A 97 8.89 18.58 -38.53
CA PHE A 97 9.83 17.96 -37.57
C PHE A 97 9.45 16.51 -37.22
N GLY A 98 8.25 16.06 -37.63
CA GLY A 98 7.78 14.69 -37.37
C GLY A 98 8.74 13.66 -37.99
N GLY A 99 9.09 12.64 -37.22
CA GLY A 99 10.05 11.61 -37.61
C GLY A 99 11.53 11.98 -37.45
N ALA A 100 11.84 13.29 -37.26
CA ALA A 100 13.21 13.77 -37.07
C ALA A 100 13.54 14.11 -35.60
N VAL A 101 12.52 14.43 -34.81
CA VAL A 101 12.66 14.80 -33.40
C VAL A 101 11.79 13.92 -32.53
N ALA A 102 12.33 13.41 -31.44
CA ALA A 102 11.58 12.57 -30.50
C ALA A 102 10.48 13.40 -29.81
N ASN A 103 9.27 12.85 -29.81
CA ASN A 103 8.16 13.42 -29.06
C ASN A 103 8.27 12.98 -27.59
N PRO A 104 8.33 13.91 -26.61
CA PRO A 104 8.52 13.56 -25.19
C PRO A 104 7.37 12.68 -24.64
N ILE A 105 6.16 12.82 -25.14
CA ILE A 105 5.04 11.95 -24.74
C ILE A 105 5.30 10.51 -25.18
N ASN A 106 5.76 10.29 -26.41
CA ASN A 106 6.06 8.95 -26.91
C ASN A 106 7.23 8.31 -26.14
N VAL A 107 8.24 9.14 -25.76
CA VAL A 107 9.36 8.69 -24.95
C VAL A 107 8.87 8.28 -23.55
N LEU A 108 8.05 9.11 -22.91
CA LEU A 108 7.49 8.82 -21.60
C LEU A 108 6.62 7.55 -21.62
N CYS A 109 5.72 7.42 -22.60
CA CYS A 109 4.88 6.22 -22.74
C CYS A 109 5.72 4.95 -22.91
N LYS A 110 6.79 5.02 -23.71
CA LYS A 110 7.69 3.88 -23.88
C LYS A 110 8.43 3.55 -22.60
N LEU A 111 8.97 4.55 -21.91
CA LEU A 111 9.64 4.38 -20.63
C LEU A 111 8.72 3.71 -19.62
N MET A 112 7.48 4.17 -19.49
CA MET A 112 6.48 3.58 -18.59
C MET A 112 6.15 2.14 -18.98
N ALA A 113 6.00 1.85 -20.27
CA ALA A 113 5.75 0.49 -20.74
C ALA A 113 6.94 -0.47 -20.49
N ASP A 114 8.15 0.04 -20.49
CA ASP A 114 9.37 -0.74 -20.28
C ASP A 114 9.67 -0.99 -18.78
N ILE A 115 8.97 -0.32 -17.84
CA ILE A 115 9.19 -0.50 -16.38
C ILE A 115 8.76 -1.88 -15.90
N THR A 116 7.80 -2.51 -16.58
CA THR A 116 7.27 -3.82 -16.19
C THR A 116 7.29 -4.76 -17.39
N ASP A 117 7.76 -5.99 -17.19
CA ASP A 117 7.76 -7.00 -18.25
C ASP A 117 6.40 -7.74 -18.37
N VAL A 118 6.35 -8.69 -19.32
CA VAL A 118 5.13 -9.48 -19.62
C VAL A 118 4.70 -10.40 -18.47
N ASP A 119 5.59 -10.69 -17.54
CA ASP A 119 5.32 -11.50 -16.35
C ASP A 119 5.02 -10.63 -15.11
N GLY A 120 4.85 -9.31 -15.30
CA GLY A 120 4.55 -8.36 -14.22
C GLY A 120 5.72 -8.04 -13.31
N ARG A 121 6.96 -8.36 -13.72
CA ARG A 121 8.17 -8.08 -12.97
C ARG A 121 8.70 -6.69 -13.32
N ILE A 122 9.11 -5.94 -12.31
CA ILE A 122 9.72 -4.61 -12.50
C ILE A 122 11.10 -4.76 -13.10
N THR A 123 11.39 -4.00 -14.15
CA THR A 123 12.62 -4.13 -14.96
C THR A 123 13.71 -3.12 -14.60
N ILE A 124 13.44 -2.22 -13.64
CA ILE A 124 14.40 -1.21 -13.19
C ILE A 124 15.65 -1.92 -12.64
N PRO A 125 16.86 -1.63 -13.15
CA PRO A 125 18.08 -2.25 -12.66
C PRO A 125 18.29 -2.00 -11.16
N GLY A 126 18.62 -3.06 -10.42
CA GLY A 126 18.84 -3.00 -8.97
C GLY A 126 17.56 -2.97 -8.12
N PHE A 127 16.40 -2.92 -8.74
CA PHE A 127 15.12 -2.81 -7.99
C PHE A 127 14.90 -3.97 -7.00
N TYR A 128 15.34 -5.17 -7.35
CA TYR A 128 15.17 -6.37 -6.51
C TYR A 128 16.38 -6.72 -5.65
N ASP A 129 17.46 -5.92 -5.65
CA ASP A 129 18.71 -6.30 -4.97
C ASP A 129 18.51 -6.47 -3.45
N ASP A 130 17.66 -5.66 -2.84
CA ASP A 130 17.34 -5.72 -1.41
C ASP A 130 15.93 -6.29 -1.12
N VAL A 131 15.24 -6.83 -2.13
CA VAL A 131 13.93 -7.45 -1.95
C VAL A 131 14.08 -8.86 -1.43
N GLU A 132 13.59 -9.11 -0.22
CA GLU A 132 13.55 -10.44 0.35
C GLU A 132 12.48 -11.29 -0.34
N ASP A 133 12.80 -12.55 -0.61
CA ASP A 133 11.82 -13.51 -1.11
C ASP A 133 10.86 -13.92 0.00
N VAL A 134 9.59 -14.08 -0.37
CA VAL A 134 8.56 -14.59 0.56
C VAL A 134 8.92 -16.01 0.94
N SER A 135 9.15 -16.27 2.22
CA SER A 135 9.52 -17.59 2.72
C SER A 135 8.39 -18.62 2.50
N SER A 136 8.75 -19.89 2.44
CA SER A 136 7.75 -20.97 2.30
C SER A 136 6.73 -20.95 3.43
N ALA A 137 7.15 -20.63 4.65
CA ALA A 137 6.26 -20.55 5.81
C ALA A 137 5.26 -19.38 5.68
N GLU A 138 5.70 -18.23 5.19
CA GLU A 138 4.81 -17.08 4.92
C GLU A 138 3.82 -17.40 3.80
N ARG A 139 4.29 -18.03 2.70
CA ARG A 139 3.41 -18.46 1.61
C ARG A 139 2.34 -19.44 2.10
N GLU A 140 2.71 -20.39 2.94
CA GLU A 140 1.76 -21.32 3.56
C GLU A 140 0.73 -20.59 4.45
N MET A 141 1.14 -19.61 5.24
CA MET A 141 0.23 -18.80 6.04
C MET A 141 -0.72 -17.97 5.18
N ILE A 142 -0.21 -17.29 4.16
CA ILE A 142 -1.02 -16.49 3.24
C ILE A 142 -2.01 -17.37 2.48
N ALA A 143 -1.60 -18.57 2.06
CA ALA A 143 -2.49 -19.52 1.37
C ALA A 143 -3.64 -20.05 2.24
N GLN A 144 -3.56 -19.95 3.56
CA GLN A 144 -4.66 -20.31 4.47
C GLN A 144 -5.72 -19.22 4.60
N ILE A 145 -5.44 -18.00 4.14
CA ILE A 145 -6.40 -16.90 4.20
C ILE A 145 -7.55 -17.21 3.23
N PRO A 146 -8.81 -17.21 3.69
CA PRO A 146 -9.97 -17.43 2.82
C PRO A 146 -10.10 -16.28 1.81
N PHE A 147 -9.67 -16.50 0.58
CA PHE A 147 -9.72 -15.52 -0.49
C PHE A 147 -10.31 -16.13 -1.75
N ASP A 148 -11.42 -15.57 -2.21
CA ASP A 148 -12.11 -15.95 -3.45
C ASP A 148 -11.78 -14.93 -4.55
N GLU A 149 -10.88 -15.31 -5.44
CA GLU A 149 -10.40 -14.44 -6.53
C GLU A 149 -11.52 -14.07 -7.52
N GLU A 150 -12.48 -14.97 -7.78
CA GLU A 150 -13.59 -14.67 -8.67
C GLU A 150 -14.56 -13.66 -8.05
N LYS A 151 -14.85 -13.81 -6.76
CA LYS A 151 -15.62 -12.83 -6.00
C LYS A 151 -14.93 -11.48 -5.93
N TYR A 152 -13.60 -11.47 -5.75
CA TYR A 152 -12.78 -10.28 -5.75
C TYR A 152 -12.81 -9.55 -7.11
N LYS A 153 -12.54 -10.24 -8.21
CA LYS A 153 -12.63 -9.68 -9.57
C LYS A 153 -13.99 -9.07 -9.85
N LYS A 154 -15.06 -9.80 -9.50
CA LYS A 154 -16.43 -9.33 -9.67
C LYS A 154 -16.73 -8.08 -8.84
N ALA A 155 -16.21 -7.99 -7.62
CA ALA A 155 -16.43 -6.85 -6.72
C ALA A 155 -15.77 -5.56 -7.25
N ILE A 156 -14.61 -5.68 -7.89
CA ILE A 156 -13.88 -4.53 -8.47
C ILE A 156 -14.15 -4.32 -9.98
N GLY A 157 -14.93 -5.20 -10.61
CA GLY A 157 -15.39 -5.04 -11.99
C GLY A 157 -14.31 -5.31 -13.06
N VAL A 158 -13.41 -6.29 -12.82
CA VAL A 158 -12.38 -6.68 -13.79
C VAL A 158 -12.50 -8.15 -14.18
N ASP A 159 -12.11 -8.48 -15.42
CA ASP A 159 -12.13 -9.85 -15.93
C ASP A 159 -10.85 -10.63 -15.56
N SER A 160 -9.73 -9.92 -15.38
CA SER A 160 -8.44 -10.52 -15.07
C SER A 160 -7.66 -9.66 -14.08
N LEU A 161 -6.78 -10.30 -13.32
CA LEU A 161 -5.84 -9.63 -12.42
C LEU A 161 -4.46 -9.58 -13.07
N PHE A 162 -3.74 -8.53 -12.75
CA PHE A 162 -2.36 -8.30 -13.18
C PHE A 162 -1.40 -8.45 -11.98
N GLY A 163 -0.11 -8.56 -12.25
CA GLY A 163 0.96 -8.53 -11.27
C GLY A 163 1.97 -9.64 -11.46
N GLU A 164 2.99 -9.66 -10.62
CA GLU A 164 4.16 -10.54 -10.75
C GLU A 164 3.75 -12.02 -10.79
N LYS A 165 4.18 -12.71 -11.84
CA LYS A 165 3.89 -14.14 -12.06
C LYS A 165 4.54 -15.00 -10.98
N GLY A 166 3.83 -16.03 -10.56
CA GLY A 166 4.30 -16.96 -9.52
C GLY A 166 3.90 -16.55 -8.10
N TYR A 167 3.19 -15.43 -7.94
CA TYR A 167 2.64 -14.97 -6.67
C TYR A 167 1.12 -14.85 -6.73
N SER A 168 0.46 -15.20 -5.64
CA SER A 168 -0.99 -15.02 -5.48
C SER A 168 -1.37 -13.54 -5.36
N THR A 169 -2.64 -13.21 -5.54
CA THR A 169 -3.15 -11.85 -5.38
C THR A 169 -2.84 -11.28 -4.00
N LEU A 170 -2.99 -12.09 -2.95
CA LEU A 170 -2.68 -11.67 -1.58
C LEU A 170 -1.19 -11.41 -1.39
N GLU A 171 -0.30 -12.25 -1.94
CA GLU A 171 1.15 -12.01 -1.89
C GLU A 171 1.55 -10.73 -2.63
N ARG A 172 0.97 -10.46 -3.81
CA ARG A 172 1.20 -9.23 -4.56
C ARG A 172 0.78 -7.99 -3.78
N ASN A 173 -0.34 -8.07 -3.07
CA ASN A 173 -0.88 -6.94 -2.30
C ASN A 173 -0.20 -6.72 -0.95
N SER A 174 0.49 -7.72 -0.37
CA SER A 174 1.03 -7.65 0.99
C SER A 174 2.56 -7.70 1.07
N CYS A 175 3.22 -8.54 0.26
CA CYS A 175 4.66 -8.82 0.43
C CYS A 175 5.50 -8.48 -0.80
N ARG A 176 4.89 -8.41 -2.01
CA ARG A 176 5.68 -8.12 -3.21
C ARG A 176 5.70 -6.63 -3.52
N PRO A 177 6.84 -6.11 -4.00
CA PRO A 177 6.89 -4.74 -4.49
C PRO A 177 6.06 -4.57 -5.76
N SER A 178 5.52 -3.40 -5.95
CA SER A 178 4.79 -2.99 -7.16
C SER A 178 5.25 -1.62 -7.62
N PHE A 179 4.97 -1.30 -8.86
CA PHE A 179 5.10 0.03 -9.43
C PHE A 179 3.74 0.41 -10.03
N ASP A 180 3.05 1.37 -9.39
CA ASP A 180 1.69 1.78 -9.69
C ASP A 180 1.60 3.29 -9.94
#